data_f774005d50ce0de457bbcdb025c711cc
#
_entry.id   f774005d50ce0de457bbcdb025c711cc
#
_cell.length_a   1.000
_cell.length_b   1.000
_cell.length_c   1.000
_cell.angle_alpha   90.00
_cell.angle_beta   90.00
_cell.angle_gamma   90.00
#
_symmetry.space_group_name_H-M   'P 1'
#
loop_
_entity.id
_entity.type
_entity.pdbx_description
1 polymer ?
#
loop_
_entity_poly.entity_id
_entity_poly.type
_entity_poly.pdbx_seq_one_letter_code
_entity_poly.pdbx_strand_id
1 'polypeptide(L)'
;YYTSLNEVPQRSKCETYDSPWQAFAMNDYVFRYTDVMLMRAEAFIELDKGADALLIVNKIRSRAAESINKHISYASAYCEISQYPNGYFADKEVARKCLRWERRLEMAMENGRFFDLKRWGIASKTLNEYFATEQNVEYEGQSYAKYLQDAHFTPGKNEFYPVPYNQLY
;
A
#
# COMPACT_ATOMS: atom_id res chain seq x y z
N TYR A 1 5.90 7.23 -0.82
CA TYR A 1 7.23 7.58 -0.31
C TYR A 1 8.29 7.20 -1.31
N TYR A 2 8.45 8.02 -2.32
CA TYR A 2 9.72 8.01 -3.04
C TYR A 2 10.62 8.99 -2.29
N THR A 3 11.49 8.48 -1.43
CA THR A 3 12.73 9.17 -1.18
C THR A 3 13.32 9.46 -2.54
N SER A 4 13.73 10.72 -2.78
CA SER A 4 14.43 11.04 -4.01
C SER A 4 15.56 10.03 -4.19
N LEU A 5 15.85 9.64 -5.42
CA LEU A 5 16.94 8.72 -5.74
C LEU A 5 18.30 9.16 -5.13
N ASN A 6 18.38 10.42 -4.69
CA ASN A 6 19.53 11.01 -4.02
C ASN A 6 19.59 10.73 -2.51
N GLU A 7 18.49 10.24 -1.91
CA GLU A 7 18.42 9.89 -0.48
C GLU A 7 18.46 8.38 -0.24
N VAL A 8 18.50 7.58 -1.29
CA VAL A 8 18.93 6.19 -1.15
C VAL A 8 20.33 6.25 -0.54
N PRO A 9 20.56 5.61 0.63
CA PRO A 9 21.88 5.58 1.25
C PRO A 9 22.93 5.31 0.19
N GLN A 10 23.93 6.18 0.10
CA GLN A 10 24.90 6.17 -1.01
C GLN A 10 25.30 4.72 -1.29
N ARG A 11 25.27 4.34 -2.54
CA ARG A 11 25.69 3.03 -3.05
C ARG A 11 27.01 2.52 -2.45
N SER A 12 27.86 3.44 -1.96
CA SER A 12 29.09 3.16 -1.24
C SER A 12 28.92 2.40 0.08
N LYS A 13 27.70 2.29 0.62
CA LYS A 13 27.41 1.47 1.81
C LYS A 13 26.66 0.18 1.49
N CYS A 14 26.21 0.00 0.26
CA CYS A 14 25.72 -1.27 -0.22
C CYS A 14 26.91 -2.00 -0.84
N GLU A 15 27.55 -2.89 -0.10
CA GLU A 15 28.47 -3.84 -0.71
C GLU A 15 27.68 -4.65 -1.72
N THR A 16 27.86 -4.33 -3.00
CA THR A 16 27.37 -5.17 -4.08
C THR A 16 28.27 -6.40 -4.08
N TYR A 17 27.78 -7.48 -3.52
CA TYR A 17 28.35 -8.78 -3.81
C TYR A 17 28.21 -9.01 -5.31
N ASP A 18 29.29 -9.42 -5.93
CA ASP A 18 29.36 -9.82 -7.35
C ASP A 18 28.64 -11.17 -7.52
N SER A 19 27.34 -11.13 -7.26
CA SER A 19 26.43 -12.26 -7.34
C SER A 19 25.46 -11.98 -8.48
N PRO A 20 25.16 -12.96 -9.34
CA PRO A 20 24.12 -12.85 -10.36
C PRO A 20 22.74 -12.54 -9.76
N TRP A 21 22.58 -12.74 -8.48
CA TRP A 21 21.45 -12.31 -7.67
C TRP A 21 21.87 -11.02 -6.95
N GLN A 22 21.29 -9.90 -7.35
CA GLN A 22 21.56 -8.60 -6.72
C GLN A 22 21.27 -8.69 -5.20
N ALA A 23 22.27 -9.08 -4.44
CA ALA A 23 22.17 -9.12 -2.98
C ALA A 23 22.51 -7.73 -2.44
N PHE A 24 21.57 -7.12 -1.72
CA PHE A 24 21.76 -5.85 -1.05
C PHE A 24 22.00 -6.09 0.44
N ALA A 25 22.97 -5.37 1.03
CA ALA A 25 23.20 -5.39 2.47
C ALA A 25 22.17 -4.57 3.27
N MET A 26 21.10 -4.12 2.63
CA MET A 26 20.01 -3.41 3.30
C MET A 26 19.04 -4.40 3.94
N ASN A 27 18.65 -4.13 5.17
CA ASN A 27 17.63 -4.92 5.85
C ASN A 27 16.26 -4.68 5.21
N ASP A 28 15.58 -5.75 4.82
CA ASP A 28 14.18 -5.70 4.44
C ASP A 28 13.30 -5.61 5.68
N TYR A 29 12.37 -4.67 5.66
CA TYR A 29 11.40 -4.51 6.74
C TYR A 29 10.27 -5.53 6.56
N VAL A 30 10.20 -6.53 7.43
CA VAL A 30 9.05 -7.45 7.49
C VAL A 30 7.83 -6.74 8.05
N PHE A 31 8.03 -5.93 9.09
CA PHE A 31 7.03 -5.07 9.69
C PHE A 31 7.65 -3.72 10.03
N ARG A 32 6.90 -2.65 9.83
CA ARG A 32 7.30 -1.33 10.31
C ARG A 32 6.25 -0.74 11.25
N TYR A 33 6.68 0.21 12.07
CA TYR A 33 5.85 0.76 13.14
C TYR A 33 4.51 1.32 12.64
N THR A 34 4.49 1.92 11.45
CA THR A 34 3.27 2.46 10.85
C THR A 34 2.26 1.36 10.51
N ASP A 35 2.71 0.19 10.11
CA ASP A 35 1.84 -0.96 9.86
C ASP A 35 1.12 -1.37 11.16
N VAL A 36 1.85 -1.48 12.26
CA VAL A 36 1.28 -1.77 13.59
C VAL A 36 0.29 -0.68 14.02
N MET A 37 0.60 0.59 13.75
CA MET A 37 -0.32 1.70 14.04
C MET A 37 -1.62 1.58 13.25
N LEU A 38 -1.56 1.24 11.97
CA LEU A 38 -2.74 1.06 11.12
C LEU A 38 -3.56 -0.16 11.54
N MET A 39 -2.91 -1.27 11.94
CA MET A 39 -3.59 -2.43 12.53
C MET A 39 -4.33 -2.05 13.81
N ARG A 40 -3.69 -1.27 14.67
CA ARG A 40 -4.32 -0.76 15.91
C ARG A 40 -5.51 0.15 15.60
N ALA A 41 -5.38 1.05 14.64
CA ALA A 41 -6.48 1.92 14.23
C ALA A 41 -7.66 1.11 13.69
N GLU A 42 -7.40 0.05 12.92
CA GLU A 42 -8.42 -0.87 12.43
C GLU A 42 -9.15 -1.56 13.60
N ALA A 43 -8.41 -2.07 14.57
CA ALA A 43 -8.99 -2.68 15.76
C ALA A 43 -9.87 -1.70 16.53
N PHE A 44 -9.48 -0.43 16.66
CA PHE A 44 -10.31 0.60 17.29
C PHE A 44 -11.61 0.85 16.53
N ILE A 45 -11.57 0.89 15.19
CA ILE A 45 -12.79 1.03 14.38
C ILE A 45 -13.75 -0.15 14.62
N GLU A 46 -13.21 -1.37 14.66
CA GLU A 46 -14.03 -2.56 14.87
C GLU A 46 -14.66 -2.60 16.27
N LEU A 47 -14.00 -2.01 17.26
CA LEU A 47 -14.47 -1.84 18.64
C LEU A 47 -15.33 -0.58 18.85
N ASP A 48 -15.78 0.08 17.80
CA ASP A 48 -16.59 1.32 17.83
C ASP A 48 -15.90 2.51 18.54
N LYS A 49 -14.55 2.51 18.52
CA LYS A 49 -13.67 3.57 19.04
C LYS A 49 -13.10 4.43 17.92
N GLY A 50 -13.98 4.96 17.07
CA GLY A 50 -13.57 5.74 15.89
C GLY A 50 -12.71 6.96 16.22
N ALA A 51 -12.95 7.62 17.35
CA ALA A 51 -12.14 8.77 17.79
C ALA A 51 -10.67 8.39 18.03
N ASP A 52 -10.40 7.24 18.67
CA ASP A 52 -9.05 6.76 18.92
C ASP A 52 -8.35 6.38 17.60
N ALA A 53 -9.08 5.76 16.68
CA ALA A 53 -8.58 5.45 15.35
C ALA A 53 -8.22 6.71 14.56
N LEU A 54 -9.05 7.74 14.61
CA LEU A 54 -8.83 9.03 13.97
C LEU A 54 -7.53 9.68 14.42
N LEU A 55 -7.23 9.65 15.72
CA LEU A 55 -5.97 10.19 16.27
C LEU A 55 -4.75 9.50 15.67
N ILE A 56 -4.80 8.18 15.53
CA ILE A 56 -3.70 7.41 14.95
C ILE A 56 -3.52 7.76 13.46
N VAL A 57 -4.61 7.77 12.70
CA VAL A 57 -4.57 8.08 11.26
C VAL A 57 -4.05 9.50 11.03
N ASN A 58 -4.54 10.48 11.79
CA ASN A 58 -4.08 11.86 11.69
C ASN A 58 -2.60 12.03 12.07
N LYS A 59 -2.09 11.23 13.02
CA LYS A 59 -0.66 11.22 13.35
C LYS A 59 0.19 10.75 12.16
N ILE A 60 -0.26 9.73 11.43
CA ILE A 60 0.42 9.24 10.23
C ILE A 60 0.41 10.32 9.14
N ARG A 61 -0.74 10.95 8.91
CA ARG A 61 -0.88 12.03 7.92
C ARG A 61 -0.01 13.24 8.25
N SER A 62 0.05 13.65 9.53
CA SER A 62 0.94 14.74 9.97
C SER A 62 2.40 14.45 9.69
N ARG A 63 2.86 13.23 10.01
CA ARG A 63 4.23 12.82 9.71
C ARG A 63 4.52 12.86 8.20
N ALA A 64 3.57 12.41 7.38
CA ALA A 64 3.72 12.46 5.93
C ALA A 64 3.83 13.90 5.42
N ALA A 65 2.99 14.83 5.93
CA ALA A 65 3.04 16.24 5.58
C ALA A 65 4.38 16.88 6.00
N GLU A 66 4.86 16.58 7.22
CA GLU A 66 6.15 17.08 7.69
C GLU A 66 7.33 16.58 6.86
N SER A 67 7.29 15.31 6.44
CA SER A 67 8.34 14.71 5.62
C SER A 67 8.45 15.42 4.26
N ILE A 68 7.33 15.72 3.62
CA ILE A 68 7.32 16.47 2.35
C ILE A 68 7.98 17.82 2.54
N ASN A 69 7.59 18.57 3.57
CA ASN A 69 8.12 19.90 3.83
C ASN A 69 9.61 19.94 4.16
N LYS A 70 10.16 18.87 4.74
CA LYS A 70 11.57 18.78 5.14
C LYS A 70 12.50 18.30 4.02
N HIS A 71 12.01 17.43 3.14
CA HIS A 71 12.87 16.69 2.23
C HIS A 71 12.68 17.04 0.76
N ILE A 72 11.58 17.73 0.40
CA ILE A 72 11.31 18.08 -0.98
C ILE A 72 11.52 19.59 -1.16
N SER A 73 12.69 19.96 -1.67
CA SER A 73 13.01 21.36 -1.99
C SER A 73 12.41 21.82 -3.33
N TYR A 74 11.69 20.97 -4.04
CA TYR A 74 11.11 21.30 -5.33
C TYR A 74 9.78 22.02 -5.14
N ALA A 75 9.71 23.25 -5.58
CA ALA A 75 8.51 24.09 -5.53
C ALA A 75 7.28 23.51 -6.27
N SER A 76 7.45 22.46 -7.06
CA SER A 76 6.39 21.80 -7.81
C SER A 76 5.68 20.66 -7.07
N ALA A 77 6.20 20.21 -5.94
CA ALA A 77 5.59 19.15 -5.16
C ALA A 77 4.61 19.71 -4.11
N TYR A 78 3.57 20.38 -4.57
CA TYR A 78 2.45 20.77 -3.71
C TYR A 78 1.58 19.55 -3.38
N CYS A 79 1.95 18.82 -2.35
CA CYS A 79 1.09 17.81 -1.76
C CYS A 79 0.52 18.36 -0.46
N GLU A 80 -0.70 18.85 -0.47
CA GLU A 80 -1.42 19.15 0.75
C GLU A 80 -1.96 17.88 1.37
N ILE A 81 -1.37 17.47 2.49
CA ILE A 81 -1.89 16.36 3.30
C ILE A 81 -2.63 16.95 4.49
N SER A 82 -3.93 17.15 4.34
CA SER A 82 -4.80 17.62 5.42
C SER A 82 -5.15 16.46 6.36
N GLN A 83 -5.42 16.79 7.63
CA GLN A 83 -5.96 15.85 8.59
C GLN A 83 -7.47 15.66 8.40
N TYR A 84 -7.99 14.50 8.75
CA TYR A 84 -9.43 14.32 8.87
C TYR A 84 -9.99 15.13 10.04
N PRO A 85 -11.14 15.78 9.86
CA PRO A 85 -11.73 16.60 10.93
C PRO A 85 -12.23 15.74 12.09
N ASN A 86 -12.35 16.35 13.26
CA ASN A 86 -12.89 15.69 14.44
C ASN A 86 -14.29 15.14 14.15
N GLY A 87 -14.57 13.94 14.64
CA GLY A 87 -15.86 13.26 14.42
C GLY A 87 -16.00 12.59 13.05
N TYR A 88 -15.04 12.70 12.15
CA TYR A 88 -15.14 12.10 10.82
C TYR A 88 -15.25 10.57 10.85
N PHE A 89 -14.68 9.93 11.88
CA PHE A 89 -14.77 8.49 12.10
C PHE A 89 -15.93 8.07 13.03
N ALA A 90 -16.95 8.91 13.20
CA ALA A 90 -18.15 8.56 13.96
C ALA A 90 -18.98 7.47 13.26
N ASP A 91 -19.00 7.49 11.93
CA ASP A 91 -19.58 6.41 11.13
C ASP A 91 -18.52 5.34 10.88
N LYS A 92 -18.83 4.11 11.27
CA LYS A 92 -17.91 2.96 11.16
C LYS A 92 -17.55 2.61 9.73
N GLU A 93 -18.49 2.72 8.79
CA GLU A 93 -18.23 2.41 7.39
C GLU A 93 -17.36 3.48 6.74
N VAL A 94 -17.57 4.73 7.08
CA VAL A 94 -16.70 5.84 6.67
C VAL A 94 -15.30 5.63 7.22
N ALA A 95 -15.17 5.31 8.51
CA ALA A 95 -13.89 5.05 9.17
C ALA A 95 -13.14 3.88 8.51
N ARG A 96 -13.81 2.76 8.24
CA ARG A 96 -13.23 1.61 7.51
C ARG A 96 -12.72 2.02 6.13
N LYS A 97 -13.52 2.75 5.38
CA LYS A 97 -13.16 3.20 4.03
C LYS A 97 -11.92 4.11 4.06
N CYS A 98 -11.89 5.07 4.97
CA CYS A 98 -10.75 5.97 5.14
C CYS A 98 -9.49 5.21 5.58
N LEU A 99 -9.60 4.33 6.57
CA LEU A 99 -8.46 3.54 7.03
C LEU A 99 -7.88 2.65 5.91
N ARG A 100 -8.74 1.98 5.16
CA ARG A 100 -8.32 1.14 4.02
C ARG A 100 -7.60 1.95 2.95
N TRP A 101 -8.01 3.21 2.77
CA TRP A 101 -7.36 4.14 1.86
C TRP A 101 -6.00 4.59 2.39
N GLU A 102 -5.93 5.01 3.65
CA GLU A 102 -4.65 5.38 4.30
C GLU A 102 -3.65 4.22 4.28
N ARG A 103 -4.13 3.00 4.55
CA ARG A 103 -3.30 1.81 4.48
C ARG A 103 -2.75 1.57 3.07
N ARG A 104 -3.57 1.78 2.04
CA ARG A 104 -3.14 1.69 0.64
C ARG A 104 -2.07 2.71 0.30
N LEU A 105 -2.21 3.95 0.77
CA LEU A 105 -1.25 5.03 0.50
C LEU A 105 0.06 4.82 1.27
N GLU A 106 -0.04 4.51 2.56
CA GLU A 106 1.11 4.40 3.45
C GLU A 106 1.96 3.15 3.19
N MET A 107 1.32 2.03 2.84
CA MET A 107 1.97 0.74 2.58
C MET A 107 2.13 0.46 1.07
N ALA A 108 2.09 1.50 0.25
CA ALA A 108 2.26 1.36 -1.19
C ALA A 108 3.63 0.75 -1.52
N MET A 109 3.66 -0.19 -2.47
CA MET A 109 4.87 -0.89 -2.94
C MET A 109 5.54 -1.82 -1.91
N GLU A 110 4.88 -2.09 -0.76
CA GLU A 110 5.39 -2.99 0.28
C GLU A 110 4.74 -4.39 0.24
N ASN A 111 4.17 -4.77 -0.89
CA ASN A 111 3.59 -6.10 -1.16
C ASN A 111 2.42 -6.52 -0.24
N GLY A 112 1.98 -5.69 0.70
CA GLY A 112 0.90 -6.00 1.66
C GLY A 112 -0.52 -5.95 1.09
N ARG A 113 -0.73 -5.28 -0.06
CA ARG A 113 -2.06 -4.96 -0.59
C ARG A 113 -2.95 -6.17 -0.85
N PHE A 114 -2.42 -7.22 -1.43
CA PHE A 114 -3.19 -8.42 -1.73
C PHE A 114 -3.72 -9.11 -0.47
N PHE A 115 -2.89 -9.19 0.56
CA PHE A 115 -3.27 -9.76 1.85
C PHE A 115 -4.35 -8.93 2.54
N ASP A 116 -4.28 -7.61 2.45
CA ASP A 116 -5.31 -6.71 2.97
C ASP A 116 -6.66 -6.93 2.26
N LEU A 117 -6.67 -6.99 0.93
CA LEU A 117 -7.88 -7.24 0.17
C LEU A 117 -8.53 -8.60 0.51
N LYS A 118 -7.69 -9.64 0.72
CA LYS A 118 -8.17 -10.97 1.14
C LYS A 118 -8.83 -10.93 2.51
N ARG A 119 -8.12 -10.42 3.52
CA ARG A 119 -8.63 -10.41 4.89
C ARG A 119 -9.86 -9.52 5.08
N TRP A 120 -10.04 -8.50 4.23
CA TRP A 120 -11.25 -7.68 4.19
C TRP A 120 -12.38 -8.32 3.36
N GLY A 121 -12.15 -9.44 2.70
CA GLY A 121 -13.15 -10.11 1.88
C GLY A 121 -13.55 -9.36 0.61
N ILE A 122 -12.72 -8.42 0.14
CA ILE A 122 -13.01 -7.56 -1.02
C ILE A 122 -12.09 -7.83 -2.22
N ALA A 123 -11.24 -8.85 -2.16
CA ALA A 123 -10.24 -9.13 -3.19
C ALA A 123 -10.89 -9.34 -4.57
N SER A 124 -11.89 -10.21 -4.65
CA SER A 124 -12.55 -10.52 -5.91
C SER A 124 -13.17 -9.28 -6.57
N LYS A 125 -13.95 -8.52 -5.81
CA LYS A 125 -14.58 -7.30 -6.33
C LYS A 125 -13.54 -6.30 -6.80
N THR A 126 -12.57 -5.96 -5.93
CA THR A 126 -11.59 -4.92 -6.22
C THR A 126 -10.67 -5.28 -7.38
N LEU A 127 -10.23 -6.55 -7.47
CA LEU A 127 -9.31 -6.96 -8.52
C LEU A 127 -10.03 -7.12 -9.86
N ASN A 128 -11.26 -7.62 -9.89
CA ASN A 128 -12.01 -7.71 -11.13
C ASN A 128 -12.40 -6.32 -11.66
N GLU A 129 -12.75 -5.38 -10.79
CA GLU A 129 -12.96 -3.98 -11.18
C GLU A 129 -11.66 -3.35 -11.74
N TYR A 130 -10.52 -3.63 -11.12
CA TYR A 130 -9.22 -3.18 -11.60
C TYR A 130 -8.91 -3.77 -12.98
N PHE A 131 -9.05 -5.07 -13.18
CA PHE A 131 -8.79 -5.71 -14.48
C PHE A 131 -9.70 -5.15 -15.58
N ALA A 132 -11.00 -4.98 -15.28
CA ALA A 132 -11.95 -4.41 -16.24
C ALA A 132 -11.62 -2.97 -16.64
N THR A 133 -11.04 -2.19 -15.73
CA THR A 133 -10.64 -0.82 -16.00
C THR A 133 -9.33 -0.76 -16.76
N GLU A 134 -8.29 -1.43 -16.27
CA GLU A 134 -6.93 -1.34 -16.81
C GLU A 134 -6.79 -1.96 -18.20
N GLN A 135 -7.50 -3.05 -18.49
CA GLN A 135 -7.44 -3.68 -19.82
C GLN A 135 -7.86 -2.74 -20.95
N ASN A 136 -8.61 -1.69 -20.65
CA ASN A 136 -9.10 -0.71 -21.62
C ASN A 136 -8.26 0.57 -21.65
N VAL A 137 -7.20 0.66 -20.83
CA VAL A 137 -6.32 1.84 -20.81
C VAL A 137 -5.41 1.83 -22.02
N GLU A 138 -5.50 2.87 -22.84
CA GLU A 138 -4.60 3.12 -23.96
C GLU A 138 -3.73 4.34 -23.67
N TYR A 139 -2.46 4.23 -23.99
CA TYR A 139 -1.53 5.33 -23.99
C TYR A 139 -0.87 5.43 -25.37
N GLU A 140 -0.96 6.59 -26.00
CA GLU A 140 -0.46 6.85 -27.37
C GLU A 140 -0.98 5.82 -28.41
N GLY A 141 -2.24 5.38 -28.28
CA GLY A 141 -2.87 4.39 -29.17
C GLY A 141 -2.36 2.94 -28.99
N GLN A 142 -1.63 2.66 -27.93
CA GLN A 142 -1.18 1.33 -27.59
C GLN A 142 -1.80 0.85 -26.27
N SER A 143 -2.35 -0.35 -26.28
CA SER A 143 -2.81 -1.00 -25.07
C SER A 143 -1.63 -1.64 -24.34
N TYR A 144 -1.25 -1.07 -23.20
CA TYR A 144 -0.18 -1.61 -22.34
C TYR A 144 -0.63 -2.77 -21.48
N ALA A 145 -1.94 -2.93 -21.31
CA ALA A 145 -2.52 -3.92 -20.42
C ALA A 145 -3.07 -5.16 -21.14
N LYS A 146 -2.56 -5.49 -22.34
CA LYS A 146 -2.97 -6.72 -23.08
C LYS A 146 -2.85 -7.99 -22.25
N TYR A 147 -1.89 -8.05 -21.32
CA TYR A 147 -1.71 -9.19 -20.42
C TYR A 147 -2.85 -9.33 -19.39
N LEU A 148 -3.73 -8.33 -19.27
CA LEU A 148 -4.90 -8.37 -18.38
C LEU A 148 -6.20 -8.77 -19.11
N GLN A 149 -6.19 -8.99 -20.43
CA GLN A 149 -7.41 -9.21 -21.21
C GLN A 149 -8.27 -10.36 -20.69
N ASP A 150 -7.65 -11.44 -20.24
CA ASP A 150 -8.35 -12.61 -19.69
C ASP A 150 -8.17 -12.73 -18.17
N ALA A 151 -7.65 -11.69 -17.53
CA ALA A 151 -7.41 -11.70 -16.10
C ALA A 151 -8.73 -11.68 -15.34
N HIS A 152 -8.93 -12.68 -14.50
CA HIS A 152 -10.12 -12.80 -13.66
C HIS A 152 -9.76 -13.39 -12.30
N PHE A 153 -10.27 -12.78 -11.26
CA PHE A 153 -10.14 -13.29 -9.90
C PHE A 153 -11.36 -14.16 -9.55
N THR A 154 -11.13 -15.45 -9.38
CA THR A 154 -12.17 -16.43 -9.01
C THR A 154 -12.18 -16.61 -7.49
N PRO A 155 -13.28 -16.25 -6.79
CA PRO A 155 -13.41 -16.47 -5.36
C PRO A 155 -13.26 -17.95 -4.98
N GLY A 156 -12.61 -18.21 -3.85
CA GLY A 156 -12.33 -19.56 -3.36
C GLY A 156 -11.16 -20.29 -4.05
N LYS A 157 -10.61 -19.68 -5.10
CA LYS A 157 -9.46 -20.23 -5.84
C LYS A 157 -8.24 -19.32 -5.75
N ASN A 158 -8.40 -18.06 -6.16
CA ASN A 158 -7.26 -17.16 -6.33
C ASN A 158 -6.81 -16.46 -5.03
N GLU A 159 -7.48 -16.74 -3.91
CA GLU A 159 -6.99 -16.38 -2.57
C GLU A 159 -5.80 -17.22 -2.13
N PHE A 160 -5.54 -18.34 -2.79
CA PHE A 160 -4.48 -19.28 -2.44
C PHE A 160 -3.43 -19.35 -3.53
N TYR A 161 -2.17 -19.46 -3.14
CA TYR A 161 -1.10 -19.78 -4.08
C TYR A 161 -1.15 -21.26 -4.42
N PRO A 162 -0.88 -21.65 -5.68
CA PRO A 162 -0.78 -23.05 -6.04
C PRO A 162 0.40 -23.70 -5.32
N VAL A 163 0.25 -24.98 -5.01
CA VAL A 163 1.37 -25.77 -4.48
C VAL A 163 2.44 -25.87 -5.58
N PRO A 164 3.71 -25.56 -5.28
CA PRO A 164 4.79 -25.71 -6.25
C PRO A 164 4.87 -27.13 -6.80
N TYR A 165 5.08 -27.25 -8.12
CA TYR A 165 5.09 -28.54 -8.79
C TYR A 165 6.08 -29.54 -8.19
N ASN A 166 7.25 -29.08 -7.79
CA ASN A 166 8.29 -29.91 -7.16
C ASN A 166 7.93 -30.40 -5.74
N GLN A 167 6.80 -29.98 -5.19
CA GLN A 167 6.28 -30.46 -3.90
C GLN A 167 5.10 -31.44 -4.08
N LEU A 168 4.69 -31.69 -5.30
CA LEU A 168 3.61 -32.62 -5.61
C LEU A 168 4.10 -34.05 -5.87
N TYR A 169 5.43 -34.27 -6.00
CA TYR A 169 6.06 -35.55 -6.30
C TYR A 169 7.29 -35.76 -5.44
#